data_569b12dc5c385ef14ff2a92cb869c776
#
_entry.id   569b12dc5c385ef14ff2a92cb869c776
#
_cell.length_a   1.000
_cell.length_b   1.000
_cell.length_c   1.000
_cell.angle_alpha   90.00
_cell.angle_beta   90.00
_cell.angle_gamma   90.00
#
_symmetry.space_group_name_H-M   'P 1'
#
loop_
_entity.id
_entity.type
_entity.pdbx_description
1 polymer ?
#
loop_
_entity_poly.entity_id
_entity_poly.type
_entity_poly.pdbx_seq_one_letter_code
_entity_poly.pdbx_strand_id
1 'polypeptide(L)'
;MKKILFLVVAAMMAATSVNAQDSFVEPKQEVAISLGGLSNSDIITGFENLGAGLIGVTVDNDSFFGPISAEYFYHVKPWLGVGGIVVYGQMSQDVYLMGKEKGKDGDLKNHYFTVMPAVKFDWLRKKNVGLYSKLAIGATLRNEQVDYLDADKEDYDESDWHVNWQASLIGVEVGSVHLRGFLELGTGEQGIGLSGLRYRF
;
A
#
# COMPACT_ATOMS: atom_id res chain seq x y z
N MET A 1 11.48 -20.46 -0.34
CA MET A 1 11.59 -19.45 -1.40
C MET A 1 11.59 -20.08 -2.82
N LYS A 2 12.45 -21.06 -3.15
CA LYS A 2 12.48 -21.67 -4.50
C LYS A 2 11.14 -22.31 -4.93
N LYS A 3 10.37 -22.91 -3.99
CA LYS A 3 9.07 -23.56 -4.28
C LYS A 3 7.97 -22.54 -4.64
N ILE A 4 7.99 -21.35 -4.03
CA ILE A 4 7.02 -20.27 -4.33
C ILE A 4 7.30 -19.68 -5.71
N LEU A 5 8.57 -19.43 -6.03
CA LEU A 5 8.99 -18.97 -7.37
C LEU A 5 8.59 -19.97 -8.46
N PHE A 6 8.73 -21.27 -8.19
CA PHE A 6 8.34 -22.34 -9.13
C PHE A 6 6.82 -22.39 -9.35
N LEU A 7 6.02 -22.17 -8.29
CA LEU A 7 4.55 -22.08 -8.38
C LEU A 7 4.09 -20.87 -9.19
N VAL A 8 4.72 -19.72 -9.01
CA VAL A 8 4.43 -18.50 -9.78
C VAL A 8 4.78 -18.70 -11.26
N VAL A 9 5.95 -19.29 -11.56
CA VAL A 9 6.37 -19.58 -12.94
C VAL A 9 5.47 -20.66 -13.57
N ALA A 10 5.06 -21.70 -12.84
CA ALA A 10 4.14 -22.73 -13.33
C ALA A 10 2.73 -22.15 -13.60
N ALA A 11 2.23 -21.24 -12.75
CA ALA A 11 0.98 -20.51 -12.98
C ALA A 11 1.06 -19.61 -14.23
N MET A 12 2.20 -18.96 -14.46
CA MET A 12 2.45 -18.19 -15.69
C MET A 12 2.44 -19.07 -16.95
N MET A 13 3.08 -20.26 -16.91
CA MET A 13 3.11 -21.18 -18.06
C MET A 13 1.76 -21.83 -18.33
N ALA A 14 0.96 -22.15 -17.33
CA ALA A 14 -0.39 -22.65 -17.50
C ALA A 14 -1.35 -21.61 -18.13
N ALA A 15 -1.11 -20.33 -17.89
CA ALA A 15 -1.90 -19.23 -18.45
C ALA A 15 -1.64 -18.98 -19.96
N THR A 16 -0.51 -19.45 -20.51
CA THR A 16 -0.16 -19.25 -21.93
C THR A 16 -0.83 -20.23 -22.88
N SER A 17 -1.46 -21.31 -22.41
CA SER A 17 -2.08 -22.35 -23.22
C SER A 17 -3.56 -22.15 -23.55
N VAL A 18 -4.15 -21.00 -23.22
CA VAL A 18 -5.55 -20.69 -23.54
C VAL A 18 -5.64 -20.10 -24.95
N ASN A 19 -6.30 -20.84 -25.82
CA ASN A 19 -6.52 -20.54 -27.24
C ASN A 19 -6.98 -19.10 -27.53
N ALA A 20 -6.32 -18.49 -28.50
CA ALA A 20 -6.45 -17.10 -28.92
C ALA A 20 -7.59 -16.90 -29.96
N GLN A 21 -8.83 -17.33 -29.70
CA GLN A 21 -9.89 -17.22 -30.71
C GLN A 21 -11.25 -16.68 -30.24
N ASP A 22 -11.35 -16.15 -29.02
CA ASP A 22 -12.52 -15.34 -28.66
C ASP A 22 -12.18 -13.86 -28.89
N SER A 23 -13.03 -13.15 -29.63
CA SER A 23 -13.02 -11.69 -29.77
C SER A 23 -13.37 -11.05 -28.44
N PHE A 24 -12.43 -11.10 -27.50
CA PHE A 24 -12.56 -10.55 -26.17
C PHE A 24 -12.44 -9.02 -26.24
N VAL A 25 -13.56 -8.34 -25.97
CA VAL A 25 -13.55 -6.89 -25.78
C VAL A 25 -12.95 -6.60 -24.41
N GLU A 26 -11.76 -6.03 -24.40
CA GLU A 26 -11.10 -5.66 -23.15
C GLU A 26 -11.81 -4.51 -22.44
N PRO A 27 -12.18 -4.66 -21.16
CA PRO A 27 -12.71 -3.57 -20.36
C PRO A 27 -11.71 -2.40 -20.29
N LYS A 28 -12.19 -1.17 -20.39
CA LYS A 28 -11.35 0.03 -20.39
C LYS A 28 -11.19 0.66 -19.02
N GLN A 29 -12.04 0.31 -18.09
CA GLN A 29 -12.04 0.88 -16.75
C GLN A 29 -11.81 -0.22 -15.73
N GLU A 30 -11.14 0.13 -14.67
CA GLU A 30 -10.95 -0.77 -13.54
C GLU A 30 -10.94 -0.01 -12.21
N VAL A 31 -11.51 -0.65 -11.20
CA VAL A 31 -11.41 -0.24 -9.80
C VAL A 31 -10.78 -1.37 -9.01
N ALA A 32 -9.98 -1.04 -8.02
CA ALA A 32 -9.38 -2.05 -7.15
C ALA A 32 -9.38 -1.58 -5.69
N ILE A 33 -9.40 -2.57 -4.79
CA ILE A 33 -9.11 -2.39 -3.38
C ILE A 33 -7.98 -3.34 -3.00
N SER A 34 -7.06 -2.87 -2.17
CA SER A 34 -5.92 -3.68 -1.71
C SER A 34 -5.52 -3.39 -0.28
N LEU A 35 -4.84 -4.37 0.29
CA LEU A 35 -4.13 -4.29 1.55
C LEU A 35 -2.64 -4.40 1.25
N GLY A 36 -1.86 -3.52 1.84
CA GLY A 36 -0.41 -3.51 1.72
C GLY A 36 0.29 -3.72 3.06
N GLY A 37 1.60 -3.80 3.02
CA GLY A 37 2.44 -3.88 4.20
C GLY A 37 3.73 -3.10 4.01
N LEU A 38 4.19 -2.40 5.05
CA LEU A 38 5.39 -1.56 5.09
C LEU A 38 5.36 -0.44 4.04
N SER A 39 4.55 0.60 4.31
CA SER A 39 4.49 1.81 3.50
C SER A 39 5.70 2.74 3.75
N ASN A 40 5.87 3.75 2.90
CA ASN A 40 6.86 4.81 3.12
C ASN A 40 6.61 5.55 4.44
N SER A 41 5.36 5.84 4.77
CA SER A 41 4.98 6.50 6.02
C SER A 41 5.35 5.66 7.24
N ASP A 42 5.19 4.32 7.18
CA ASP A 42 5.62 3.41 8.24
C ASP A 42 7.14 3.43 8.44
N ILE A 43 7.89 3.49 7.34
CA ILE A 43 9.36 3.55 7.37
C ILE A 43 9.82 4.87 7.98
N ILE A 44 9.22 6.01 7.59
CA ILE A 44 9.56 7.33 8.13
C ILE A 44 9.30 7.35 9.64
N THR A 45 8.12 6.92 10.09
CA THR A 45 7.78 6.83 11.51
C THR A 45 8.74 5.91 12.27
N GLY A 46 9.16 4.80 11.67
CA GLY A 46 10.17 3.92 12.25
C GLY A 46 11.53 4.61 12.48
N PHE A 47 11.97 5.47 11.55
CA PHE A 47 13.20 6.27 11.72
C PHE A 47 13.04 7.37 12.77
N GLU A 48 11.89 8.05 12.82
CA GLU A 48 11.57 9.04 13.85
C GLU A 48 11.64 8.42 15.24
N ASN A 49 11.07 7.23 15.44
CA ASN A 49 11.10 6.48 16.69
C ASN A 49 12.51 6.06 17.10
N LEU A 50 13.38 5.70 16.15
CA LEU A 50 14.79 5.45 16.42
C LEU A 50 15.51 6.71 16.93
N GLY A 51 15.20 7.87 16.34
CA GLY A 51 15.69 9.17 16.81
C GLY A 51 15.23 9.51 18.22
N ALA A 52 13.95 9.30 18.51
CA ALA A 52 13.36 9.48 19.84
C ALA A 52 14.02 8.57 20.89
N GLY A 53 14.36 7.33 20.54
CA GLY A 53 15.07 6.40 21.41
C GLY A 53 16.45 6.91 21.87
N LEU A 54 17.15 7.70 21.03
CA LEU A 54 18.45 8.30 21.38
C LEU A 54 18.35 9.39 22.46
N ILE A 55 17.18 9.99 22.63
CA ILE A 55 16.91 11.02 23.66
C ILE A 55 16.15 10.46 24.87
N GLY A 56 15.98 9.13 24.96
CA GLY A 56 15.38 8.45 26.12
C GLY A 56 13.87 8.26 26.04
N VAL A 57 13.26 8.52 24.88
CA VAL A 57 11.84 8.18 24.59
C VAL A 57 11.81 6.82 23.92
N THR A 58 11.07 5.87 24.48
CA THR A 58 10.85 4.56 23.87
C THR A 58 9.43 4.48 23.35
N VAL A 59 9.28 4.09 22.08
CA VAL A 59 7.99 3.90 21.41
C VAL A 59 7.87 2.42 21.04
N ASP A 60 6.76 1.80 21.42
CA ASP A 60 6.48 0.39 21.13
C ASP A 60 5.26 0.28 20.21
N ASN A 61 5.32 -0.56 19.21
CA ASN A 61 4.19 -0.76 18.28
C ASN A 61 3.18 -1.72 18.89
N ASP A 62 2.00 -1.21 19.26
CA ASP A 62 0.92 -2.01 19.83
C ASP A 62 0.00 -2.59 18.74
N SER A 63 -0.29 -1.83 17.71
CA SER A 63 -1.09 -2.30 16.59
C SER A 63 -0.70 -1.61 15.29
N PHE A 64 -0.46 -2.41 14.29
CA PHE A 64 -0.23 -1.99 12.93
C PHE A 64 -1.37 -2.49 12.03
N PHE A 65 -2.12 -1.56 11.48
CA PHE A 65 -3.05 -1.86 10.41
C PHE A 65 -2.42 -1.38 9.10
N GLY A 66 -1.98 -2.31 8.26
CA GLY A 66 -1.33 -2.00 6.99
C GLY A 66 -2.18 -1.11 6.08
N PRO A 67 -1.57 -0.38 5.14
CA PRO A 67 -2.30 0.55 4.29
C PRO A 67 -3.39 -0.15 3.48
N ILE A 68 -4.61 0.39 3.58
CA ILE A 68 -5.70 0.06 2.66
C ILE A 68 -5.66 1.04 1.52
N SER A 69 -5.75 0.56 0.28
CA SER A 69 -5.84 1.44 -0.88
C SER A 69 -7.02 1.12 -1.78
N ALA A 70 -7.52 2.18 -2.42
CA ALA A 70 -8.48 2.12 -3.49
C ALA A 70 -7.85 2.74 -4.75
N GLU A 71 -8.06 2.10 -5.89
CA GLU A 71 -7.49 2.51 -7.17
C GLU A 71 -8.58 2.62 -8.23
N TYR A 72 -8.41 3.58 -9.13
CA TYR A 72 -9.16 3.66 -10.37
C TYR A 72 -8.23 3.91 -11.53
N PHE A 73 -8.38 3.16 -12.63
CA PHE A 73 -7.66 3.36 -13.87
C PHE A 73 -8.60 3.33 -15.08
N TYR A 74 -8.33 4.23 -16.02
CA TYR A 74 -8.89 4.23 -17.36
C TYR A 74 -7.80 3.90 -18.38
N HIS A 75 -7.98 2.87 -19.19
CA HIS A 75 -7.03 2.45 -20.21
C HIS A 75 -7.20 3.27 -21.48
N VAL A 76 -6.31 4.24 -21.67
CA VAL A 76 -6.22 5.08 -22.87
C VAL A 76 -5.66 4.27 -24.06
N LYS A 77 -4.88 3.22 -23.75
CA LYS A 77 -4.40 2.19 -24.69
C LYS A 77 -4.45 0.83 -24.01
N PRO A 78 -4.45 -0.30 -24.75
CA PRO A 78 -4.46 -1.63 -24.13
C PRO A 78 -3.34 -1.87 -23.11
N TRP A 79 -2.19 -1.22 -23.30
CA TRP A 79 -1.01 -1.35 -22.45
C TRP A 79 -0.82 -0.18 -21.46
N LEU A 80 -1.67 0.88 -21.52
CA LEU A 80 -1.49 2.09 -20.73
C LEU A 80 -2.80 2.51 -20.06
N GLY A 81 -2.84 2.40 -18.74
CA GLY A 81 -3.87 2.96 -17.88
C GLY A 81 -3.39 4.26 -17.22
N VAL A 82 -4.29 5.21 -17.10
CA VAL A 82 -4.11 6.46 -16.32
C VAL A 82 -5.20 6.54 -15.27
N GLY A 83 -4.87 7.02 -14.09
CA GLY A 83 -5.83 7.01 -12.99
C GLY A 83 -5.31 7.63 -11.71
N GLY A 84 -5.81 7.12 -10.59
CA GLY A 84 -5.43 7.61 -9.26
C GLY A 84 -5.55 6.54 -8.21
N ILE A 85 -4.85 6.76 -7.12
CA ILE A 85 -4.75 5.90 -5.96
C ILE A 85 -5.04 6.73 -4.72
N VAL A 86 -5.87 6.20 -3.84
CA VAL A 86 -6.09 6.74 -2.50
C VAL A 86 -5.62 5.68 -1.51
N VAL A 87 -4.82 6.08 -0.53
CA VAL A 87 -4.31 5.20 0.52
C VAL A 87 -4.70 5.74 1.88
N TYR A 88 -5.07 4.84 2.76
CA TYR A 88 -5.29 5.14 4.18
C TYR A 88 -4.53 4.13 5.03
N GLY A 89 -3.77 4.63 5.99
CA GLY A 89 -3.06 3.84 6.98
C GLY A 89 -3.24 4.41 8.38
N GLN A 90 -3.13 3.55 9.37
CA GLN A 90 -3.17 3.93 10.78
C GLN A 90 -2.11 3.14 11.54
N MET A 91 -1.37 3.83 12.40
CA MET A 91 -0.43 3.24 13.33
C MET A 91 -0.73 3.76 14.74
N SER A 92 -0.83 2.85 15.70
CA SER A 92 -0.96 3.20 17.12
C SER A 92 0.24 2.66 17.88
N GLN A 93 0.81 3.47 18.76
CA GLN A 93 2.03 3.18 19.48
C GLN A 93 1.92 3.63 20.93
N ASP A 94 2.49 2.84 21.86
CA ASP A 94 2.65 3.23 23.25
C ASP A 94 3.90 4.08 23.45
N VAL A 95 3.77 5.19 24.17
CA VAL A 95 4.87 6.11 24.49
C VAL A 95 5.34 5.86 25.92
N TYR A 96 6.67 5.67 26.10
CA TYR A 96 7.32 5.50 27.38
C TYR A 96 8.42 6.56 27.55
N LEU A 97 8.25 7.46 28.50
CA LEU A 97 9.27 8.42 28.89
C LEU A 97 10.19 7.78 29.95
N MET A 98 11.51 7.82 29.73
CA MET A 98 12.53 7.21 30.61
C MET A 98 12.48 5.66 30.71
N GLY A 99 11.94 4.97 29.71
CA GLY A 99 11.98 3.51 29.60
C GLY A 99 10.76 2.80 30.17
N LYS A 100 10.52 1.57 29.67
CA LYS A 100 9.34 0.74 29.98
C LYS A 100 9.14 0.39 31.47
N GLU A 101 10.19 0.50 32.29
CA GLU A 101 10.12 0.15 33.71
C GLU A 101 9.22 1.09 34.56
N LYS A 102 8.93 2.29 34.05
CA LYS A 102 8.09 3.29 34.76
C LYS A 102 6.62 3.28 34.36
N GLY A 103 6.26 2.45 33.39
CA GLY A 103 4.88 2.35 32.86
C GLY A 103 4.66 3.21 31.61
N LYS A 104 3.49 3.05 31.01
CA LYS A 104 3.05 3.79 29.83
C LYS A 104 2.73 5.23 30.19
N ASP A 105 3.26 6.18 29.44
CA ASP A 105 3.06 7.61 29.65
C ASP A 105 2.01 8.22 28.72
N GLY A 106 1.71 7.56 27.59
CA GLY A 106 0.72 8.05 26.61
C GLY A 106 0.55 7.15 25.41
N ASP A 107 -0.38 7.54 24.53
CA ASP A 107 -0.70 6.92 23.25
C ASP A 107 -0.34 7.87 22.11
N LEU A 108 0.42 7.38 21.14
CA LEU A 108 0.70 8.05 19.87
C LEU A 108 -0.12 7.39 18.78
N LYS A 109 -0.96 8.17 18.12
CA LYS A 109 -1.78 7.74 16.97
C LYS A 109 -1.41 8.52 15.73
N ASN A 110 -1.00 7.83 14.70
CA ASN A 110 -0.69 8.38 13.39
C ASN A 110 -1.72 7.90 12.37
N HIS A 111 -2.33 8.85 11.66
CA HIS A 111 -3.24 8.61 10.55
C HIS A 111 -2.63 9.19 9.27
N TYR A 112 -2.60 8.38 8.21
CA TYR A 112 -2.06 8.77 6.91
C TYR A 112 -3.16 8.71 5.87
N PHE A 113 -3.35 9.80 5.15
CA PHE A 113 -4.25 9.86 4.01
C PHE A 113 -3.49 10.36 2.78
N THR A 114 -3.37 9.53 1.77
CA THR A 114 -2.55 9.79 0.58
C THR A 114 -3.42 9.78 -0.67
N VAL A 115 -3.17 10.75 -1.56
CA VAL A 115 -3.79 10.81 -2.89
C VAL A 115 -2.68 10.95 -3.93
N MET A 116 -2.69 10.05 -4.92
CA MET A 116 -1.67 9.99 -5.96
C MET A 116 -2.29 9.81 -7.34
N PRO A 117 -2.11 10.71 -8.31
CA PRO A 117 -2.22 10.38 -9.72
C PRO A 117 -1.25 9.27 -10.09
N ALA A 118 -1.69 8.36 -10.97
CA ALA A 118 -0.98 7.13 -11.27
C ALA A 118 -1.04 6.74 -12.74
N VAL A 119 -0.02 6.02 -13.18
CA VAL A 119 0.03 5.35 -14.48
C VAL A 119 0.28 3.86 -14.27
N LYS A 120 -0.40 3.04 -15.05
CA LYS A 120 -0.28 1.58 -15.06
C LYS A 120 0.16 1.12 -16.44
N PHE A 121 1.17 0.27 -16.49
CA PHE A 121 1.71 -0.32 -17.70
C PHE A 121 1.41 -1.81 -17.73
N ASP A 122 0.49 -2.24 -18.59
CA ASP A 122 0.13 -3.64 -18.74
C ASP A 122 1.07 -4.34 -19.73
N TRP A 123 1.94 -5.21 -19.23
CA TRP A 123 2.87 -6.03 -20.01
C TRP A 123 2.17 -7.23 -20.69
N LEU A 124 1.20 -7.79 -19.97
CA LEU A 124 0.36 -8.87 -20.44
C LEU A 124 -1.08 -8.61 -20.01
N ARG A 125 -2.00 -8.64 -20.96
CA ARG A 125 -3.41 -8.41 -20.71
C ARG A 125 -4.25 -9.45 -21.43
N LYS A 126 -4.44 -10.60 -20.78
CA LYS A 126 -5.22 -11.73 -21.29
C LYS A 126 -6.55 -11.86 -20.55
N LYS A 127 -7.45 -12.73 -21.09
CA LYS A 127 -8.78 -12.97 -20.52
C LYS A 127 -8.76 -13.32 -19.02
N ASN A 128 -7.80 -14.14 -18.58
CA ASN A 128 -7.77 -14.68 -17.23
C ASN A 128 -6.51 -14.30 -16.42
N VAL A 129 -5.51 -13.69 -17.06
CA VAL A 129 -4.25 -13.31 -16.42
C VAL A 129 -3.75 -11.98 -16.94
N GLY A 130 -3.13 -11.20 -16.09
CA GLY A 130 -2.45 -9.95 -16.43
C GLY A 130 -1.12 -9.82 -15.68
N LEU A 131 -0.19 -9.09 -16.32
CA LEU A 131 1.07 -8.66 -15.72
C LEU A 131 1.20 -7.16 -15.97
N TYR A 132 1.60 -6.42 -14.94
CA TYR A 132 1.70 -4.96 -15.04
C TYR A 132 2.78 -4.40 -14.11
N SER A 133 3.12 -3.14 -14.36
CA SER A 133 3.85 -2.26 -13.45
C SER A 133 3.03 -0.99 -13.24
N LYS A 134 3.30 -0.26 -12.15
CA LYS A 134 2.55 0.94 -11.80
C LYS A 134 3.47 1.98 -11.18
N LEU A 135 3.26 3.25 -11.53
CA LEU A 135 3.94 4.39 -10.93
C LEU A 135 2.91 5.41 -10.48
N ALA A 136 3.10 5.97 -9.31
CA ALA A 136 2.27 7.04 -8.78
C ALA A 136 3.11 8.03 -7.99
N ILE A 137 2.70 9.29 -7.98
CA ILE A 137 3.29 10.33 -7.17
C ILE A 137 2.17 11.25 -6.69
N GLY A 138 2.25 11.73 -5.45
CA GLY A 138 1.22 12.59 -4.89
C GLY A 138 1.60 13.14 -3.53
N ALA A 139 0.61 13.34 -2.68
CA ALA A 139 0.78 13.93 -1.36
C ALA A 139 0.07 13.12 -0.29
N THR A 140 0.69 13.03 0.86
CA THR A 140 0.16 12.44 2.09
C THR A 140 -0.11 13.54 3.10
N LEU A 141 -1.30 13.52 3.70
CA LEU A 141 -1.63 14.23 4.92
C LEU A 141 -1.39 13.27 6.09
N ARG A 142 -0.49 13.61 6.99
CA ARG A 142 -0.25 12.92 8.24
C ARG A 142 -0.88 13.71 9.37
N ASN A 143 -1.71 13.06 10.17
CA ASN A 143 -2.20 13.58 11.43
C ASN A 143 -1.58 12.76 12.55
N GLU A 144 -0.81 13.41 13.40
CA GLU A 144 -0.19 12.84 14.59
C GLU A 144 -0.89 13.36 15.82
N GLN A 145 -1.38 12.44 16.66
CA GLN A 145 -2.04 12.76 17.91
C GLN A 145 -1.32 12.02 19.04
N VAL A 146 -0.92 12.77 20.05
CA VAL A 146 -0.31 12.24 21.28
C VAL A 146 -1.22 12.53 22.45
N ASP A 147 -1.78 11.49 23.04
CA ASP A 147 -2.64 11.54 24.21
C ASP A 147 -1.80 11.14 25.43
N TYR A 148 -1.49 12.07 26.36
CA TYR A 148 -0.76 11.76 27.58
C TYR A 148 -1.70 11.31 28.71
N LEU A 149 -1.27 10.30 29.47
CA LEU A 149 -2.01 9.83 30.66
C LEU A 149 -1.89 10.78 31.87
N ASP A 150 -0.89 11.66 31.86
CA ASP A 150 -0.63 12.64 32.89
C ASP A 150 -1.37 13.96 32.59
N ALA A 151 -2.30 14.34 33.46
CA ALA A 151 -3.12 15.54 33.30
C ALA A 151 -2.33 16.87 33.33
N ASP A 152 -1.05 16.85 33.79
CA ASP A 152 -0.17 18.02 33.78
C ASP A 152 0.56 18.22 32.43
N LYS A 153 0.38 17.31 31.45
CA LYS A 153 0.93 17.40 30.10
C LYS A 153 -0.17 17.76 29.13
N GLU A 154 0.13 18.67 28.23
CA GLU A 154 -0.78 19.04 27.14
C GLU A 154 -0.73 18.00 26.02
N ASP A 155 -1.91 17.57 25.57
CA ASP A 155 -2.05 16.74 24.39
C ASP A 155 -1.55 17.50 23.15
N TYR A 156 -0.96 16.76 22.22
CA TYR A 156 -0.36 17.33 21.03
C TYR A 156 -1.07 16.80 19.78
N ASP A 157 -1.44 17.71 18.90
CA ASP A 157 -2.06 17.39 17.60
C ASP A 157 -1.36 18.21 16.51
N GLU A 158 -0.72 17.51 15.57
CA GLU A 158 -0.04 18.14 14.45
C GLU A 158 -0.45 17.48 13.14
N SER A 159 -0.64 18.32 12.12
CA SER A 159 -0.92 17.87 10.75
C SER A 159 0.18 18.36 9.84
N ASP A 160 0.79 17.46 9.09
CA ASP A 160 1.85 17.75 8.14
C ASP A 160 1.57 17.16 6.76
N TRP A 161 2.07 17.84 5.72
CA TRP A 161 1.97 17.40 4.34
C TRP A 161 3.33 17.05 3.78
N HIS A 162 3.44 15.88 3.18
CA HIS A 162 4.67 15.52 2.47
C HIS A 162 4.37 14.86 1.11
N VAL A 163 5.33 14.99 0.19
CA VAL A 163 5.26 14.32 -1.10
C VAL A 163 5.51 12.83 -0.91
N ASN A 164 4.68 12.03 -1.55
CA ASN A 164 4.81 10.58 -1.49
C ASN A 164 4.69 9.95 -2.87
N TRP A 165 5.04 8.68 -2.99
CA TRP A 165 5.09 7.98 -4.27
C TRP A 165 4.86 6.48 -4.08
N GLN A 166 4.54 5.80 -5.20
CA GLN A 166 4.49 4.35 -5.30
C GLN A 166 5.12 3.91 -6.61
N ALA A 167 6.00 2.92 -6.55
CA ALA A 167 6.55 2.22 -7.69
C ALA A 167 6.34 0.72 -7.53
N SER A 168 5.39 0.18 -8.26
CA SER A 168 5.12 -1.26 -8.31
C SER A 168 5.85 -1.85 -9.49
N LEU A 169 6.89 -2.62 -9.20
CA LEU A 169 7.77 -3.19 -10.23
C LEU A 169 7.07 -4.29 -11.01
N ILE A 170 6.32 -5.14 -10.30
CA ILE A 170 5.58 -6.24 -10.90
C ILE A 170 4.27 -6.49 -10.14
N GLY A 171 3.17 -6.52 -10.90
CA GLY A 171 1.87 -6.98 -10.44
C GLY A 171 1.41 -8.15 -11.30
N VAL A 172 0.84 -9.15 -10.65
CA VAL A 172 0.23 -10.31 -11.28
C VAL A 172 -1.24 -10.34 -10.90
N GLU A 173 -2.11 -10.41 -11.89
CA GLU A 173 -3.54 -10.52 -11.67
C GLU A 173 -4.11 -11.78 -12.32
N VAL A 174 -5.00 -12.48 -11.63
CA VAL A 174 -5.64 -13.72 -12.10
C VAL A 174 -7.12 -13.72 -11.74
N GLY A 175 -7.95 -14.19 -12.67
CA GLY A 175 -9.39 -14.28 -12.42
C GLY A 175 -10.21 -14.33 -13.70
N SER A 176 -11.39 -13.76 -13.65
CA SER A 176 -12.28 -13.64 -14.80
C SER A 176 -11.99 -12.38 -15.63
N VAL A 177 -12.80 -12.13 -16.65
CA VAL A 177 -12.78 -10.88 -17.42
C VAL A 177 -12.98 -9.65 -16.54
N HIS A 178 -13.92 -9.74 -15.61
CA HIS A 178 -14.36 -8.62 -14.78
C HIS A 178 -13.75 -8.63 -13.38
N LEU A 179 -13.68 -9.77 -12.71
CA LEU A 179 -13.18 -9.85 -11.32
C LEU A 179 -11.86 -10.61 -11.27
N ARG A 180 -10.85 -9.98 -10.69
CA ARG A 180 -9.49 -10.52 -10.54
C ARG A 180 -8.96 -10.34 -9.14
N GLY A 181 -8.28 -11.35 -8.64
CA GLY A 181 -7.36 -11.21 -7.52
C GLY A 181 -5.99 -10.78 -8.05
N PHE A 182 -5.26 -9.96 -7.30
CA PHE A 182 -3.91 -9.58 -7.67
C PHE A 182 -2.93 -9.60 -6.49
N LEU A 183 -1.67 -9.80 -6.84
CA LEU A 183 -0.51 -9.62 -5.98
C LEU A 183 0.45 -8.65 -6.66
N GLU A 184 1.05 -7.77 -5.89
CA GLU A 184 1.94 -6.73 -6.40
C GLU A 184 3.16 -6.60 -5.49
N LEU A 185 4.34 -6.44 -6.09
CA LEU A 185 5.59 -6.17 -5.40
C LEU A 185 6.14 -4.82 -5.88
N GLY A 186 6.47 -3.98 -4.92
CA GLY A 186 6.95 -2.64 -5.20
C GLY A 186 7.57 -1.97 -3.99
N THR A 187 7.52 -0.67 -3.98
CA THR A 187 7.95 0.17 -2.86
C THR A 187 7.21 1.50 -2.94
N GLY A 188 6.87 2.06 -1.82
CA GLY A 188 6.12 3.31 -1.72
C GLY A 188 5.02 3.27 -0.69
N GLU A 189 4.05 4.16 -0.83
CA GLU A 189 3.01 4.39 0.16
C GLU A 189 1.97 3.27 0.25
N GLN A 190 1.71 2.54 -0.83
CA GLN A 190 0.84 1.36 -0.75
C GLN A 190 1.52 0.16 -0.07
N GLY A 191 2.85 0.22 0.14
CA GLY A 191 3.65 -0.83 0.77
C GLY A 191 4.53 -1.60 -0.21
N ILE A 192 5.36 -2.49 0.35
CA ILE A 192 6.30 -3.34 -0.42
C ILE A 192 5.55 -4.49 -1.10
N GLY A 193 4.60 -5.08 -0.40
CA GLY A 193 3.75 -6.15 -0.92
C GLY A 193 2.29 -5.78 -0.79
N LEU A 194 1.53 -5.92 -1.87
CA LEU A 194 0.10 -5.68 -1.90
C LEU A 194 -0.65 -6.93 -2.35
N SER A 195 -1.85 -7.10 -1.80
CA SER A 195 -2.81 -8.07 -2.29
C SER A 195 -4.19 -7.44 -2.35
N GLY A 196 -4.98 -7.78 -3.35
CA GLY A 196 -6.27 -7.14 -3.50
C GLY A 196 -7.19 -7.77 -4.55
N LEU A 197 -8.31 -7.11 -4.73
CA LEU A 197 -9.32 -7.45 -5.73
C LEU A 197 -9.50 -6.28 -6.70
N ARG A 198 -9.63 -6.61 -7.98
CA ARG A 198 -9.84 -5.66 -9.07
C ARG A 198 -11.08 -6.03 -9.86
N TYR A 199 -11.95 -5.05 -10.09
CA TYR A 199 -13.09 -5.17 -10.97
C TYR A 199 -12.88 -4.33 -12.22
N ARG A 200 -13.10 -4.93 -13.40
CA ARG A 200 -12.88 -4.34 -14.72
C ARG A 200 -14.19 -4.25 -15.49
N PHE A 201 -14.47 -3.10 -16.13
CA PHE A 201 -15.73 -2.82 -16.86
C PHE A 201 -15.55 -1.87 -18.02
#